data_981b81dcc6f39c7765e15f0dc13ed6cf
#
_entry.id   981b81dcc6f39c7765e15f0dc13ed6cf
#
_cell.length_a   1.000
_cell.length_b   1.000
_cell.length_c   1.000
_cell.angle_alpha   90.00
_cell.angle_beta   90.00
_cell.angle_gamma   90.00
#
_symmetry.space_group_name_H-M   'P 1'
#
loop_
_entity.id
_entity.type
_entity.pdbx_description
1 polymer ?
#
loop_
_entity_poly.entity_id
_entity_poly.type
_entity_poly.pdbx_seq_one_letter_code
_entity_poly.pdbx_strand_id
1 'polypeptide(L)'
;MLNRAVLALAGLVLAGCTVGYRVGELEPQPVSPRGAVLDAAGTDVSVVPPRGFCLDPETAVTGRAGAFILLGDCATIDPVPVLGSVPQPRPGRAADRTAPIHAILSASIGTEPMLVDVVDGEKIAALEGALQSGIGKALLGRGGDPEQTKLMQTRRRGDTLYVLIEDNSDPLVEGAAPRFWRAFTEVNDRMTVLTISAFDGVYAGDAVLLRHLIAFREELRSANA
;
A
#
# COMPACT_ATOMS: atom_id res chain seq x y z
N MET A 1 -7.85 -7.73 52.85
CA MET A 1 -6.55 -7.35 52.24
C MET A 1 -6.62 -7.77 50.78
N LEU A 2 -7.12 -6.90 49.91
CA LEU A 2 -7.39 -7.20 48.51
C LEU A 2 -6.28 -6.59 47.62
N ASN A 3 -5.75 -7.43 46.80
CA ASN A 3 -4.52 -7.33 46.05
C ASN A 3 -4.50 -6.12 45.08
N ARG A 4 -3.60 -5.16 45.32
CA ARG A 4 -3.32 -3.96 44.49
C ARG A 4 -2.42 -4.27 43.27
N ALA A 5 -2.29 -5.51 42.86
CA ALA A 5 -1.31 -5.94 41.84
C ALA A 5 -1.90 -6.19 40.42
N VAL A 6 -3.20 -5.91 40.18
CA VAL A 6 -3.83 -6.23 38.88
C VAL A 6 -4.06 -5.01 38.00
N LEU A 7 -3.76 -3.79 38.45
CA LEU A 7 -4.05 -2.55 37.72
C LEU A 7 -2.87 -1.96 36.92
N ALA A 8 -1.73 -2.64 36.87
CA ALA A 8 -0.53 -2.12 36.19
C ALA A 8 -0.25 -2.71 34.79
N LEU A 9 -1.10 -3.62 34.27
CA LEU A 9 -0.85 -4.26 32.96
C LEU A 9 -1.78 -3.81 31.82
N ALA A 10 -2.66 -2.86 32.06
CA ALA A 10 -3.61 -2.38 31.01
C ALA A 10 -3.15 -1.13 30.26
N GLY A 11 -1.94 -0.63 30.52
CA GLY A 11 -1.47 0.65 30.01
C GLY A 11 -0.48 0.59 28.83
N LEU A 12 -0.06 -0.58 28.34
CA LEU A 12 1.08 -0.67 27.43
C LEU A 12 0.77 -1.22 26.03
N VAL A 13 -0.48 -1.40 25.65
CA VAL A 13 -0.83 -2.00 24.33
C VAL A 13 -1.47 -1.03 23.35
N LEU A 14 -1.60 0.27 23.67
CA LEU A 14 -2.25 1.25 22.79
C LEU A 14 -1.31 2.14 21.96
N ALA A 15 -0.01 1.84 21.93
CA ALA A 15 0.95 2.68 21.21
C ALA A 15 1.35 2.17 19.81
N GLY A 16 0.72 1.17 19.27
CA GLY A 16 1.18 0.62 18.02
C GLY A 16 0.07 0.22 17.08
N CYS A 17 -0.38 1.11 16.24
CA CYS A 17 -1.02 0.90 14.92
C CYS A 17 -2.16 1.87 14.61
N THR A 18 -2.22 3.04 15.19
CA THR A 18 -2.83 4.16 14.48
C THR A 18 -1.74 4.67 13.52
N VAL A 19 -1.70 4.13 12.30
CA VAL A 19 -1.18 4.89 11.16
C VAL A 19 -2.22 5.97 10.86
N GLY A 20 -2.57 6.72 11.86
CA GLY A 20 -3.12 8.04 11.72
C GLY A 20 -1.93 8.88 11.31
N TYR A 21 -1.80 9.12 10.01
CA TYR A 21 -0.86 10.10 9.51
C TYR A 21 -1.07 11.39 10.29
N ARG A 22 -0.17 11.68 11.23
CA ARG A 22 -0.04 13.02 11.75
C ARG A 22 0.60 13.81 10.62
N VAL A 23 -0.25 14.44 9.80
CA VAL A 23 0.15 15.21 8.61
C VAL A 23 1.28 16.22 8.90
N GLY A 24 1.48 16.57 10.17
CA GLY A 24 2.56 17.48 10.59
C GLY A 24 3.94 16.82 10.81
N GLU A 25 4.06 15.47 10.68
CA GLU A 25 5.33 14.76 10.85
C GLU A 25 5.92 14.23 9.53
N LEU A 26 5.19 14.41 8.42
CA LEU A 26 5.62 14.02 7.08
C LEU A 26 5.89 15.26 6.23
N GLU A 27 6.99 15.23 5.49
CA GLU A 27 7.42 16.30 4.60
C GLU A 27 7.37 15.82 3.13
N PRO A 28 6.98 16.69 2.19
CA PRO A 28 7.06 16.38 0.76
C PRO A 28 8.48 16.05 0.34
N GLN A 29 8.64 14.99 -0.44
CA GLN A 29 9.92 14.58 -0.99
C GLN A 29 9.89 14.64 -2.52
N PRO A 30 10.81 15.36 -3.18
CA PRO A 30 10.89 15.35 -4.62
C PRO A 30 11.33 13.98 -5.13
N VAL A 31 10.52 13.37 -5.99
CA VAL A 31 10.78 12.05 -6.55
C VAL A 31 10.60 12.04 -8.07
N SER A 32 11.16 11.03 -8.74
CA SER A 32 10.92 10.79 -10.15
C SER A 32 9.69 9.91 -10.35
N PRO A 33 8.88 10.13 -11.39
CA PRO A 33 7.77 9.23 -11.72
C PRO A 33 8.16 7.77 -11.94
N ARG A 34 9.44 7.49 -12.20
CA ARG A 34 9.97 6.16 -12.55
C ARG A 34 10.68 5.43 -11.41
N GLY A 35 10.85 6.07 -10.28
CA GLY A 35 11.48 5.49 -9.09
C GLY A 35 11.84 6.54 -8.07
N ALA A 36 11.84 6.13 -6.82
CA ALA A 36 12.18 6.97 -5.67
C ALA A 36 12.91 6.15 -4.61
N VAL A 37 13.70 6.83 -3.80
CA VAL A 37 14.15 6.32 -2.52
C VAL A 37 13.44 7.14 -1.45
N LEU A 38 12.65 6.50 -0.62
CA LEU A 38 11.87 7.15 0.44
C LEU A 38 12.53 6.86 1.80
N ASP A 39 12.79 7.89 2.56
CA ASP A 39 13.27 7.75 3.95
C ASP A 39 12.07 7.48 4.88
N ALA A 40 12.06 6.32 5.50
CA ALA A 40 11.12 5.94 6.52
C ALA A 40 11.81 5.89 7.89
N ALA A 41 11.85 7.05 8.58
CA ALA A 41 12.50 7.23 9.88
C ALA A 41 13.97 6.73 9.91
N GLY A 42 14.78 7.18 8.95
CA GLY A 42 16.19 6.85 8.83
C GLY A 42 16.50 5.53 8.12
N THR A 43 15.49 4.89 7.52
CA THR A 43 15.67 3.70 6.67
C THR A 43 15.22 4.01 5.26
N ASP A 44 16.14 3.91 4.33
CA ASP A 44 15.87 4.10 2.92
C ASP A 44 15.12 2.88 2.33
N VAL A 45 14.02 3.16 1.63
CA VAL A 45 13.27 2.16 0.87
C VAL A 45 13.13 2.62 -0.57
N SER A 46 13.69 1.83 -1.48
CA SER A 46 13.59 2.07 -2.92
C SER A 46 12.21 1.64 -3.41
N VAL A 47 11.46 2.55 -4.02
CA VAL A 47 10.14 2.28 -4.61
C VAL A 47 10.25 2.37 -6.13
N VAL A 48 10.02 1.24 -6.80
CA VAL A 48 9.98 1.13 -8.26
C VAL A 48 8.57 0.75 -8.68
N PRO A 49 7.92 1.53 -9.55
CA PRO A 49 6.57 1.24 -9.98
C PRO A 49 6.52 0.00 -10.88
N PRO A 50 5.46 -0.82 -10.80
CA PRO A 50 5.26 -1.91 -11.75
C PRO A 50 4.90 -1.35 -13.12
N ARG A 51 5.06 -2.17 -14.16
CA ARG A 51 4.79 -1.76 -15.54
C ARG A 51 3.42 -1.13 -15.72
N GLY A 52 3.37 0.02 -16.35
CA GLY A 52 2.17 0.82 -16.64
C GLY A 52 1.81 1.83 -15.55
N PHE A 53 2.43 1.74 -14.37
CA PHE A 53 2.27 2.71 -13.31
C PHE A 53 3.50 3.63 -13.21
N CYS A 54 3.26 4.87 -12.81
CA CYS A 54 4.26 5.85 -12.46
C CYS A 54 4.01 6.36 -11.04
N LEU A 55 5.07 6.71 -10.32
CA LEU A 55 4.97 7.39 -9.04
C LEU A 55 4.39 8.79 -9.24
N ASP A 56 3.49 9.20 -8.38
CA ASP A 56 2.99 10.57 -8.33
C ASP A 56 3.89 11.42 -7.42
N PRO A 57 4.73 12.30 -7.99
CA PRO A 57 5.68 13.09 -7.21
C PRO A 57 5.03 14.05 -6.21
N GLU A 58 3.79 14.45 -6.45
CA GLU A 58 3.07 15.39 -5.58
C GLU A 58 2.58 14.74 -4.29
N THR A 59 2.51 13.40 -4.27
CA THR A 59 2.03 12.62 -3.12
C THR A 59 3.14 12.01 -2.27
N ALA A 60 4.40 12.11 -2.72
CA ALA A 60 5.55 11.56 -2.00
C ALA A 60 5.80 12.35 -0.70
N VAL A 61 5.65 11.70 0.42
CA VAL A 61 5.94 12.27 1.73
C VAL A 61 6.75 11.31 2.58
N THR A 62 7.68 11.84 3.36
CA THR A 62 8.58 11.10 4.24
C THR A 62 8.72 11.78 5.59
N GLY A 63 9.13 11.07 6.62
CA GLY A 63 9.40 11.64 7.93
C GLY A 63 9.44 10.61 9.05
N ARG A 64 9.34 11.11 10.28
CA ARG A 64 9.42 10.26 11.48
C ARG A 64 8.24 9.30 11.62
N ALA A 65 7.11 9.57 10.97
CA ALA A 65 5.94 8.71 10.98
C ALA A 65 5.98 7.62 9.88
N GLY A 66 7.04 7.60 9.07
CA GLY A 66 7.21 6.69 7.94
C GLY A 66 7.23 7.41 6.60
N ALA A 67 6.84 6.70 5.54
CA ALA A 67 6.77 7.28 4.19
C ALA A 67 5.50 6.82 3.46
N PHE A 68 5.07 7.63 2.49
CA PHE A 68 3.90 7.34 1.66
C PHE A 68 4.07 7.87 0.24
N ILE A 69 3.53 7.14 -0.73
CA ILE A 69 3.45 7.58 -2.13
C ILE A 69 2.27 6.92 -2.84
N LEU A 70 1.64 7.67 -3.74
CA LEU A 70 0.67 7.14 -4.70
C LEU A 70 1.33 6.83 -6.05
N LEU A 71 0.70 5.92 -6.79
CA LEU A 71 1.05 5.57 -8.15
C LEU A 71 -0.22 5.51 -8.98
N GLY A 72 -0.16 6.08 -10.17
CA GLY A 72 -1.26 6.04 -11.14
C GLY A 72 -0.78 5.62 -12.52
N ASP A 73 -1.68 5.67 -13.51
CA ASP A 73 -1.33 5.41 -14.91
C ASP A 73 -0.27 6.42 -15.38
N CYS A 74 0.82 5.93 -15.96
CA CYS A 74 1.90 6.78 -16.49
C CYS A 74 1.41 7.79 -17.52
N ALA A 75 0.39 7.46 -18.30
CA ALA A 75 -0.16 8.39 -19.28
C ALA A 75 -0.80 9.65 -18.63
N THR A 76 -1.19 9.52 -17.36
CA THR A 76 -1.76 10.62 -16.57
C THR A 76 -0.69 11.37 -15.78
N ILE A 77 0.25 10.63 -15.15
CA ILE A 77 1.25 11.22 -14.25
C ILE A 77 2.45 11.80 -14.99
N ASP A 78 2.95 11.09 -16.02
CA ASP A 78 4.12 11.49 -16.83
C ASP A 78 3.75 11.47 -18.32
N PRO A 79 2.83 12.37 -18.76
CA PRO A 79 2.42 12.42 -20.15
C PRO A 79 3.60 12.79 -21.03
N VAL A 80 4.05 11.85 -21.88
CA VAL A 80 5.10 12.14 -22.86
C VAL A 80 4.62 13.26 -23.76
N PRO A 81 5.30 14.44 -23.83
CA PRO A 81 4.90 15.51 -24.71
C PRO A 81 4.89 15.01 -26.15
N VAL A 82 3.73 14.97 -26.79
CA VAL A 82 3.64 14.67 -28.22
C VAL A 82 4.10 15.90 -28.99
N LEU A 83 5.41 16.04 -29.14
CA LEU A 83 5.98 17.04 -30.05
C LEU A 83 5.66 16.64 -31.50
N GLY A 84 4.55 17.17 -32.02
CA GLY A 84 4.40 17.53 -33.43
C GLY A 84 4.48 16.45 -34.52
N SER A 85 4.48 15.16 -34.19
CA SER A 85 4.34 14.12 -35.20
C SER A 85 3.70 12.87 -34.57
N VAL A 86 2.51 12.56 -35.04
CA VAL A 86 1.87 11.27 -34.78
C VAL A 86 2.84 10.17 -35.24
N PRO A 87 3.42 9.34 -34.37
CA PRO A 87 4.21 8.21 -34.82
C PRO A 87 3.27 7.28 -35.58
N GLN A 88 3.44 7.18 -36.89
CA GLN A 88 2.73 6.16 -37.64
C GLN A 88 3.08 4.78 -37.06
N PRO A 89 2.09 3.93 -36.77
CA PRO A 89 2.32 2.58 -36.32
C PRO A 89 3.18 1.86 -37.36
N ARG A 90 4.40 1.48 -37.01
CA ARG A 90 5.21 0.61 -37.86
C ARG A 90 4.46 -0.73 -37.96
N PRO A 91 4.12 -1.20 -39.19
CA PRO A 91 3.49 -2.49 -39.36
C PRO A 91 4.46 -3.57 -38.84
N GLY A 92 4.04 -4.37 -37.87
CA GLY A 92 4.81 -5.51 -37.36
C GLY A 92 5.23 -5.48 -35.87
N ARG A 93 5.08 -4.35 -35.16
CA ARG A 93 5.06 -4.35 -33.70
C ARG A 93 3.63 -4.09 -33.26
N ALA A 94 2.95 -5.14 -32.78
CA ALA A 94 1.77 -4.94 -31.95
C ALA A 94 2.19 -3.90 -30.91
N ALA A 95 1.61 -2.70 -31.01
CA ALA A 95 1.79 -1.69 -29.99
C ALA A 95 1.35 -2.36 -28.70
N ASP A 96 2.31 -2.52 -27.79
CA ASP A 96 2.06 -2.95 -26.42
C ASP A 96 1.33 -1.77 -25.74
N ARG A 97 0.13 -1.47 -26.25
CA ARG A 97 -0.84 -0.61 -25.62
C ARG A 97 -1.46 -1.50 -24.55
N THR A 98 -0.79 -1.58 -23.42
CA THR A 98 -1.48 -1.93 -22.18
C THR A 98 -2.68 -1.00 -22.14
N ALA A 99 -3.89 -1.57 -22.17
CA ALA A 99 -5.10 -0.77 -21.97
C ALA A 99 -4.89 0.07 -20.70
N PRO A 100 -5.34 1.33 -20.67
CA PRO A 100 -5.12 2.18 -19.52
C PRO A 100 -5.56 1.46 -18.25
N ILE A 101 -4.67 1.42 -17.26
CA ILE A 101 -4.94 0.74 -16.00
C ILE A 101 -5.67 1.73 -15.12
N HIS A 102 -6.99 1.69 -15.16
CA HIS A 102 -7.85 2.56 -14.35
C HIS A 102 -7.85 2.10 -12.88
N ALA A 103 -6.68 2.14 -12.27
CA ALA A 103 -6.48 1.81 -10.87
C ALA A 103 -5.42 2.73 -10.27
N ILE A 104 -5.49 2.89 -8.96
CA ILE A 104 -4.51 3.59 -8.15
C ILE A 104 -3.80 2.59 -7.25
N LEU A 105 -2.48 2.71 -7.16
CA LEU A 105 -1.64 2.00 -6.21
C LEU A 105 -1.16 2.96 -5.13
N SER A 106 -0.83 2.45 -3.96
CA SER A 106 -0.09 3.18 -2.93
C SER A 106 0.92 2.29 -2.24
N ALA A 107 1.98 2.91 -1.72
CA ALA A 107 2.88 2.34 -0.75
C ALA A 107 2.89 3.18 0.51
N SER A 108 2.63 2.54 1.65
CA SER A 108 2.80 3.09 2.99
C SER A 108 3.89 2.31 3.69
N ILE A 109 4.95 2.98 4.11
CA ILE A 109 6.11 2.37 4.74
C ILE A 109 6.14 2.84 6.19
N GLY A 110 6.01 1.91 7.11
CA GLY A 110 6.02 2.16 8.55
C GLY A 110 7.43 2.43 9.08
N THR A 111 7.51 2.73 10.37
CA THR A 111 8.78 2.99 11.07
C THR A 111 9.34 1.75 11.75
N GLU A 112 8.53 0.71 11.90
CA GLU A 112 8.85 -0.50 12.65
C GLU A 112 8.71 -1.75 11.77
N PRO A 113 9.37 -2.85 12.13
CA PRO A 113 9.14 -4.15 11.53
C PRO A 113 7.69 -4.62 11.72
N MET A 114 7.27 -5.54 10.89
CA MET A 114 5.99 -6.21 11.05
C MET A 114 6.04 -7.17 12.23
N LEU A 115 5.26 -6.92 13.30
CA LEU A 115 5.15 -7.77 14.48
C LEU A 115 6.52 -8.10 15.14
N VAL A 116 7.09 -7.10 15.79
CA VAL A 116 8.44 -7.13 16.41
C VAL A 116 8.68 -8.36 17.31
N ASP A 117 7.67 -8.79 18.05
CA ASP A 117 7.79 -9.89 19.03
C ASP A 117 7.46 -11.28 18.46
N VAL A 118 7.30 -11.41 17.14
CA VAL A 118 6.92 -12.66 16.47
C VAL A 118 8.06 -13.18 15.61
N VAL A 119 8.34 -14.48 15.70
CA VAL A 119 9.35 -15.17 14.89
C VAL A 119 9.03 -15.03 13.40
N ASP A 120 10.02 -14.75 12.56
CA ASP A 120 9.84 -14.43 11.13
C ASP A 120 8.96 -15.43 10.36
N GLY A 121 9.08 -16.71 10.59
CA GLY A 121 8.25 -17.73 9.94
C GLY A 121 6.77 -17.70 10.34
N GLU A 122 6.41 -17.04 11.44
CA GLU A 122 5.06 -17.00 12.01
C GLU A 122 4.36 -15.65 11.81
N LYS A 123 5.09 -14.59 11.45
CA LYS A 123 4.57 -13.21 11.31
C LYS A 123 3.30 -13.15 10.45
N ILE A 124 3.30 -13.81 9.30
CA ILE A 124 2.14 -13.78 8.37
C ILE A 124 0.91 -14.46 8.96
N ALA A 125 1.10 -15.58 9.67
CA ALA A 125 -0.01 -16.28 10.31
C ALA A 125 -0.59 -15.48 11.49
N ALA A 126 0.27 -14.87 12.29
CA ALA A 126 -0.12 -14.02 13.40
C ALA A 126 -0.85 -12.76 12.90
N LEU A 127 -0.35 -12.12 11.85
CA LEU A 127 -1.00 -10.97 11.23
C LEU A 127 -2.38 -11.34 10.69
N GLU A 128 -2.52 -12.44 9.94
CA GLU A 128 -3.80 -12.89 9.42
C GLU A 128 -4.82 -13.14 10.55
N GLY A 129 -4.40 -13.76 11.64
CA GLY A 129 -5.24 -13.94 12.82
C GLY A 129 -5.66 -12.62 13.46
N ALA A 130 -4.73 -11.67 13.60
CA ALA A 130 -5.01 -10.35 14.16
C ALA A 130 -6.00 -9.54 13.30
N LEU A 131 -5.89 -9.59 11.98
CA LEU A 131 -6.76 -8.87 11.04
C LEU A 131 -8.22 -9.39 11.04
N GLN A 132 -8.47 -10.59 11.53
CA GLN A 132 -9.83 -11.13 11.69
C GLN A 132 -10.56 -10.57 12.91
N SER A 133 -9.85 -9.97 13.86
CA SER A 133 -10.43 -9.33 15.04
C SER A 133 -11.15 -8.02 14.68
N GLY A 134 -12.01 -7.51 15.59
CA GLY A 134 -12.65 -6.21 15.42
C GLY A 134 -11.64 -5.07 15.26
N ILE A 135 -10.57 -5.07 16.06
CA ILE A 135 -9.48 -4.09 15.96
C ILE A 135 -8.76 -4.23 14.61
N GLY A 136 -8.48 -5.45 14.18
CA GLY A 136 -7.84 -5.72 12.90
C GLY A 136 -8.69 -5.22 11.72
N LYS A 137 -10.01 -5.40 11.75
CA LYS A 137 -10.93 -4.88 10.73
C LYS A 137 -10.92 -3.35 10.69
N ALA A 138 -10.91 -2.68 11.85
CA ALA A 138 -10.78 -1.22 11.90
C ALA A 138 -9.48 -0.74 11.24
N LEU A 139 -8.37 -1.45 11.44
CA LEU A 139 -7.08 -1.12 10.81
C LEU A 139 -7.06 -1.42 9.30
N LEU A 140 -7.88 -2.36 8.83
CA LEU A 140 -8.03 -2.66 7.41
C LEU A 140 -8.85 -1.60 6.67
N GLY A 141 -9.79 -0.96 7.33
CA GLY A 141 -10.65 0.07 6.77
C GLY A 141 -9.91 1.39 6.53
N ARG A 142 -10.49 2.24 5.68
CA ARG A 142 -10.02 3.61 5.41
C ARG A 142 -10.45 4.54 6.53
N GLY A 143 -11.67 4.34 7.03
CA GLY A 143 -12.28 5.16 8.09
C GLY A 143 -12.03 4.67 9.51
N GLY A 144 -11.37 3.50 9.68
CA GLY A 144 -11.15 2.93 11.00
C GLY A 144 -12.41 2.34 11.67
N ASP A 145 -13.51 2.22 10.92
CA ASP A 145 -14.78 1.68 11.41
C ASP A 145 -14.89 0.18 11.04
N PRO A 146 -14.86 -0.73 12.02
CA PRO A 146 -14.96 -2.17 11.76
C PRO A 146 -16.33 -2.59 11.19
N GLU A 147 -17.38 -1.83 11.40
CA GLU A 147 -18.73 -2.12 10.90
C GLU A 147 -18.85 -1.84 9.40
N GLN A 148 -18.06 -0.89 8.88
CA GLN A 148 -18.01 -0.56 7.46
C GLN A 148 -16.99 -1.41 6.69
N THR A 149 -16.14 -2.15 7.40
CA THR A 149 -15.02 -2.89 6.82
C THR A 149 -15.26 -4.39 6.85
N LYS A 150 -15.22 -5.03 5.68
CA LYS A 150 -15.32 -6.48 5.54
C LYS A 150 -14.02 -7.04 4.96
N LEU A 151 -13.47 -8.03 5.64
CA LEU A 151 -12.41 -8.87 5.11
C LEU A 151 -13.06 -9.94 4.20
N MET A 152 -12.85 -9.85 2.89
CA MET A 152 -13.48 -10.71 1.91
C MET A 152 -12.66 -11.97 1.63
N GLN A 153 -11.33 -11.83 1.55
CA GLN A 153 -10.42 -12.91 1.23
C GLN A 153 -9.03 -12.62 1.73
N THR A 154 -8.30 -13.68 2.13
CA THR A 154 -6.85 -13.62 2.40
C THR A 154 -6.10 -14.57 1.48
N ARG A 155 -4.87 -14.23 1.13
CA ARG A 155 -3.93 -15.08 0.39
C ARG A 155 -2.52 -14.86 0.92
N ARG A 156 -1.82 -15.94 1.24
CA ARG A 156 -0.41 -15.92 1.63
C ARG A 156 0.45 -16.24 0.42
N ARG A 157 1.54 -15.50 0.21
CA ARG A 157 2.55 -15.80 -0.80
C ARG A 157 3.92 -15.42 -0.26
N GLY A 158 4.70 -16.42 0.15
CA GLY A 158 5.96 -16.22 0.85
C GLY A 158 5.77 -15.43 2.14
N ASP A 159 6.48 -14.33 2.25
CA ASP A 159 6.49 -13.38 3.35
C ASP A 159 5.44 -12.25 3.22
N THR A 160 4.45 -12.43 2.38
CA THR A 160 3.44 -11.41 2.09
C THR A 160 2.03 -11.95 2.31
N LEU A 161 1.20 -11.17 3.02
CA LEU A 161 -0.23 -11.40 3.17
C LEU A 161 -1.00 -10.45 2.27
N TYR A 162 -1.78 -10.99 1.36
CA TYR A 162 -2.71 -10.23 0.50
C TYR A 162 -4.12 -10.35 1.07
N VAL A 163 -4.80 -9.23 1.21
CA VAL A 163 -6.15 -9.14 1.80
C VAL A 163 -7.06 -8.38 0.85
N LEU A 164 -8.18 -9.00 0.44
CA LEU A 164 -9.26 -8.33 -0.27
C LEU A 164 -10.22 -7.76 0.76
N ILE A 165 -10.48 -6.48 0.65
CA ILE A 165 -11.27 -5.69 1.58
C ILE A 165 -12.43 -5.04 0.83
N GLU A 166 -13.58 -5.00 1.46
CA GLU A 166 -14.70 -4.13 1.08
C GLU A 166 -14.92 -3.14 2.23
N ASP A 167 -14.80 -1.85 1.93
CA ASP A 167 -14.93 -0.77 2.89
C ASP A 167 -15.81 0.34 2.31
N ASN A 168 -16.93 0.59 2.97
CA ASN A 168 -17.93 1.55 2.54
C ASN A 168 -17.73 2.95 3.16
N SER A 169 -16.62 3.19 3.86
CA SER A 169 -16.23 4.53 4.30
C SER A 169 -15.74 5.38 3.12
N ASP A 170 -15.68 6.71 3.34
CA ASP A 170 -15.22 7.64 2.33
C ASP A 170 -13.80 7.29 1.83
N PRO A 171 -13.58 7.25 0.51
CA PRO A 171 -12.28 6.93 -0.04
C PRO A 171 -11.28 8.07 0.17
N LEU A 172 -9.99 7.72 0.38
CA LEU A 172 -8.89 8.71 0.46
C LEU A 172 -8.66 9.42 -0.87
N VAL A 173 -8.97 8.76 -1.98
CA VAL A 173 -8.90 9.32 -3.33
C VAL A 173 -10.30 9.29 -3.90
N GLU A 174 -10.80 10.45 -4.32
CA GLU A 174 -12.13 10.59 -4.88
C GLU A 174 -12.35 9.61 -6.06
N GLY A 175 -13.48 8.92 -6.05
CA GLY A 175 -13.82 7.92 -7.06
C GLY A 175 -13.10 6.58 -6.90
N ALA A 176 -12.31 6.34 -5.87
CA ALA A 176 -11.74 5.02 -5.62
C ALA A 176 -12.82 4.05 -5.13
N ALA A 177 -12.91 2.89 -5.79
CA ALA A 177 -13.89 1.86 -5.49
C ALA A 177 -13.83 1.39 -4.01
N PRO A 178 -14.96 1.00 -3.41
CA PRO A 178 -15.00 0.50 -2.02
C PRO A 178 -14.26 -0.83 -1.86
N ARG A 179 -14.00 -1.56 -2.95
CA ARG A 179 -13.36 -2.86 -2.94
C ARG A 179 -11.93 -2.77 -3.47
N PHE A 180 -10.97 -3.21 -2.64
CA PHE A 180 -9.55 -3.08 -2.92
C PHE A 180 -8.72 -4.20 -2.30
N TRP A 181 -7.49 -4.39 -2.81
CA TRP A 181 -6.51 -5.27 -2.23
C TRP A 181 -5.49 -4.50 -1.41
N ARG A 182 -5.08 -5.08 -0.27
CA ARG A 182 -3.88 -4.70 0.46
C ARG A 182 -2.90 -5.85 0.52
N ALA A 183 -1.61 -5.54 0.42
CA ALA A 183 -0.51 -6.46 0.67
C ALA A 183 0.29 -5.96 1.87
N PHE A 184 0.52 -6.83 2.83
CA PHE A 184 1.34 -6.58 4.00
C PHE A 184 2.64 -7.36 3.83
N THR A 185 3.76 -6.67 3.81
CA THR A 185 5.10 -7.24 3.63
C THR A 185 6.11 -6.47 4.46
N GLU A 186 7.32 -7.00 4.60
CA GLU A 186 8.43 -6.30 5.25
C GLU A 186 9.50 -5.99 4.22
N VAL A 187 10.02 -4.77 4.23
CA VAL A 187 11.09 -4.30 3.36
C VAL A 187 12.07 -3.50 4.20
N ASN A 188 13.34 -3.87 4.19
CA ASN A 188 14.40 -3.23 4.99
C ASN A 188 14.00 -3.06 6.48
N ASP A 189 13.44 -4.14 7.07
CA ASP A 189 12.93 -4.15 8.45
C ASP A 189 11.83 -3.09 8.71
N ARG A 190 11.07 -2.73 7.68
CA ARG A 190 9.92 -1.82 7.78
C ARG A 190 8.65 -2.51 7.30
N MET A 191 7.62 -2.49 8.15
CA MET A 191 6.29 -2.92 7.72
C MET A 191 5.83 -2.05 6.56
N THR A 192 5.55 -2.67 5.43
CA THR A 192 5.13 -1.98 4.21
C THR A 192 3.74 -2.47 3.80
N VAL A 193 2.83 -1.55 3.60
CA VAL A 193 1.47 -1.80 3.14
C VAL A 193 1.32 -1.26 1.73
N LEU A 194 1.10 -2.17 0.78
CA LEU A 194 0.78 -1.81 -0.59
C LEU A 194 -0.73 -1.94 -0.79
N THR A 195 -1.34 -0.97 -1.48
CA THR A 195 -2.79 -1.01 -1.76
C THR A 195 -3.04 -0.82 -3.24
N ILE A 196 -4.04 -1.50 -3.80
CA ILE A 196 -4.56 -1.25 -5.14
C ILE A 196 -6.08 -1.17 -5.11
N SER A 197 -6.63 -0.10 -5.68
CA SER A 197 -8.06 0.11 -5.87
C SER A 197 -8.34 0.47 -7.32
N ALA A 198 -9.44 -0.03 -7.88
CA ALA A 198 -9.98 0.49 -9.13
C ALA A 198 -10.68 1.83 -8.88
N PHE A 199 -11.00 2.57 -9.95
CA PHE A 199 -11.94 3.68 -9.88
C PHE A 199 -13.37 3.20 -10.07
N ASP A 200 -14.34 3.88 -9.45
CA ASP A 200 -15.76 3.63 -9.61
C ASP A 200 -16.17 3.69 -11.10
N GLY A 201 -17.06 2.81 -11.48
CA GLY A 201 -17.52 2.72 -12.87
C GLY A 201 -16.55 2.03 -13.83
N VAL A 202 -15.36 1.67 -13.36
CA VAL A 202 -14.38 0.90 -14.14
C VAL A 202 -14.30 -0.52 -13.60
N TYR A 203 -14.70 -1.49 -14.43
CA TYR A 203 -14.60 -2.89 -14.05
C TYR A 203 -13.16 -3.39 -14.18
N ALA A 204 -12.44 -3.41 -13.08
CA ALA A 204 -11.21 -4.17 -12.96
C ALA A 204 -11.45 -5.34 -11.99
N GLY A 205 -11.50 -6.56 -12.52
CA GLY A 205 -11.74 -7.74 -11.68
C GLY A 205 -10.64 -7.93 -10.62
N ASP A 206 -11.03 -8.44 -9.44
CA ASP A 206 -10.13 -8.67 -8.29
C ASP A 206 -8.83 -9.39 -8.66
N ALA A 207 -8.90 -10.37 -9.58
CA ALA A 207 -7.73 -11.12 -10.04
C ALA A 207 -6.76 -10.25 -10.88
N VAL A 208 -7.26 -9.25 -11.59
CA VAL A 208 -6.42 -8.29 -12.36
C VAL A 208 -5.72 -7.37 -11.40
N LEU A 209 -6.46 -6.77 -10.45
CA LEU A 209 -5.90 -5.90 -9.43
C LEU A 209 -4.83 -6.64 -8.60
N LEU A 210 -5.13 -7.87 -8.16
CA LEU A 210 -4.17 -8.67 -7.41
C LEU A 210 -2.87 -8.93 -8.19
N ARG A 211 -2.94 -9.18 -9.51
CA ARG A 211 -1.72 -9.36 -10.34
C ARG A 211 -0.85 -8.11 -10.35
N HIS A 212 -1.45 -6.92 -10.48
CA HIS A 212 -0.70 -5.66 -10.41
C HIS A 212 -0.08 -5.42 -9.03
N LEU A 213 -0.80 -5.75 -7.97
CA LEU A 213 -0.29 -5.63 -6.61
C LEU A 213 0.88 -6.60 -6.34
N ILE A 214 0.79 -7.84 -6.86
CA ILE A 214 1.87 -8.81 -6.79
C ILE A 214 3.10 -8.30 -7.56
N ALA A 215 2.90 -7.78 -8.78
CA ALA A 215 4.00 -7.21 -9.57
C ALA A 215 4.67 -6.04 -8.83
N PHE A 216 3.89 -5.15 -8.22
CA PHE A 216 4.43 -4.04 -7.43
C PHE A 216 5.26 -4.52 -6.24
N ARG A 217 4.79 -5.52 -5.51
CA ARG A 217 5.55 -6.11 -4.41
C ARG A 217 6.86 -6.75 -4.89
N GLU A 218 6.84 -7.39 -6.08
CA GLU A 218 8.04 -8.01 -6.65
C GLU A 218 9.07 -6.96 -7.09
N GLU A 219 8.65 -5.86 -7.72
CA GLU A 219 9.53 -4.73 -8.06
C GLU A 219 10.12 -4.09 -6.80
N LEU A 220 9.28 -3.82 -5.79
CA LEU A 220 9.72 -3.26 -4.52
C LEU A 220 10.79 -4.15 -3.84
N ARG A 221 10.56 -5.45 -3.79
CA ARG A 221 11.51 -6.39 -3.23
C ARG A 221 12.82 -6.43 -4.02
N SER A 222 12.73 -6.46 -5.35
CA SER A 222 13.92 -6.51 -6.21
C SER A 222 14.78 -5.25 -6.06
N ALA A 223 14.16 -4.10 -5.85
CA ALA A 223 14.85 -2.83 -5.66
C ALA A 223 15.54 -2.69 -4.28
N ASN A 224 15.18 -3.57 -3.31
CA ASN A 224 15.69 -3.54 -1.93
C ASN A 224 16.41 -4.83 -1.52
N ALA A 225 16.81 -5.69 -2.48
CA ALA A 225 17.51 -6.95 -2.24
C ALA A 225 19.04 -6.79 -2.14
#